data_78dd452cf62d025ebcde95e436658a88
#
_entry.id   78dd452cf62d025ebcde95e436658a88
#
_cell.length_a   1.000
_cell.length_b   1.000
_cell.length_c   1.000
_cell.angle_alpha   90.00
_cell.angle_beta   90.00
_cell.angle_gamma   90.00
#
_symmetry.space_group_name_H-M   'P 1'
#
loop_
_entity.id
_entity.type
_entity.pdbx_description
1 polymer ?
#
loop_
_entity_poly.entity_id
_entity_poly.type
_entity_poly.pdbx_seq_one_letter_code
_entity_poly.pdbx_strand_id
1 'polypeptide(L)'
;MRKYVVDTLTEGRVKYFFIRDCESMDIVLLPSKYLKHKIRSNRSPNTVKRAAFAICYYLEYLKEIPMEIEQVYKLGFESQNEHFINFLHWLKAGNHTQENKLKTIHNGTCNAYLEDVFRFHLFMESLDEQIGSLKVLSYSYHMAVNAVGVQKKLRYQAFKGYLKAEERDVRPAEHEEIIQILQACTNCRDQLLILMIAETGFRIGEILGVLRLYSSILP
;
A
#
# COMPACT_ATOMS: atom_id res chain seq x y z
N MET A 1 -22.92 6.83 -1.46
CA MET A 1 -21.96 7.97 -1.52
C MET A 1 -20.85 7.68 -0.52
N ARG A 2 -19.56 7.87 -0.88
CA ARG A 2 -18.48 7.68 0.09
C ARG A 2 -18.55 8.74 1.17
N LYS A 3 -18.30 8.33 2.41
CA LYS A 3 -18.18 9.25 3.53
C LYS A 3 -16.79 9.89 3.60
N TYR A 4 -15.76 9.12 3.25
CA TYR A 4 -14.38 9.57 3.36
C TYR A 4 -13.72 9.72 1.99
N VAL A 5 -12.89 10.76 1.85
CA VAL A 5 -12.13 11.04 0.63
C VAL A 5 -10.68 11.39 0.97
N VAL A 6 -9.77 11.00 0.09
CA VAL A 6 -8.35 11.37 0.19
C VAL A 6 -8.13 12.64 -0.60
N ASP A 7 -7.80 13.71 0.09
CA ASP A 7 -7.44 15.01 -0.49
C ASP A 7 -5.92 15.22 -0.45
N THR A 8 -5.45 16.15 -1.27
CA THR A 8 -4.03 16.46 -1.36
C THR A 8 -3.77 17.96 -1.33
N LEU A 9 -2.74 18.36 -0.58
CA LEU A 9 -2.22 19.72 -0.55
C LEU A 9 -0.75 19.69 -0.98
N THR A 10 -0.34 20.61 -1.83
CA THR A 10 1.06 20.75 -2.22
C THR A 10 1.60 22.06 -1.66
N GLU A 11 2.66 21.95 -0.86
CA GLU A 11 3.37 23.09 -0.29
C GLU A 11 4.84 23.01 -0.73
N GLY A 12 5.24 23.94 -1.59
CA GLY A 12 6.55 23.89 -2.22
C GLY A 12 6.74 22.62 -3.07
N ARG A 13 7.72 21.78 -2.68
CA ARG A 13 8.01 20.50 -3.34
C ARG A 13 7.40 19.29 -2.62
N VAL A 14 6.71 19.51 -1.50
CA VAL A 14 6.15 18.45 -0.66
C VAL A 14 4.66 18.31 -0.94
N LYS A 15 4.24 17.06 -1.19
CA LYS A 15 2.84 16.70 -1.36
C LYS A 15 2.32 16.04 -0.10
N TYR A 16 1.33 16.67 0.53
CA TYR A 16 0.64 16.17 1.72
C TYR A 16 -0.64 15.46 1.30
N PHE A 17 -0.96 14.39 2.03
CA PHE A 17 -2.22 13.66 1.89
C PHE A 17 -2.95 13.71 3.22
N PHE A 18 -4.27 13.88 3.17
CA PHE A 18 -5.13 13.84 4.34
C PHE A 18 -6.48 13.23 3.99
N ILE A 19 -7.21 12.78 5.00
CA ILE A 19 -8.52 12.18 4.83
C ILE A 19 -9.55 13.15 5.38
N ARG A 20 -10.57 13.43 4.56
CA ARG A 20 -11.68 14.32 4.89
C ARG A 20 -12.98 13.54 4.93
N ASP A 21 -13.81 13.87 5.90
CA ASP A 21 -15.20 13.44 5.95
C ASP A 21 -16.03 14.30 4.98
N CYS A 22 -16.76 13.68 4.07
CA CYS A 22 -17.57 14.39 3.06
C CYS A 22 -18.86 14.99 3.64
N GLU A 23 -19.34 14.50 4.79
CA GLU A 23 -20.58 14.99 5.44
C GLU A 23 -20.28 16.25 6.26
N SER A 24 -19.27 16.19 7.14
CA SER A 24 -18.89 17.33 7.98
C SER A 24 -17.91 18.29 7.31
N MET A 25 -17.28 17.86 6.21
CA MET A 25 -16.15 18.55 5.54
C MET A 25 -14.89 18.68 6.40
N ASP A 26 -14.85 18.02 7.55
CA ASP A 26 -13.74 18.05 8.49
C ASP A 26 -12.62 17.08 8.12
N ILE A 27 -11.41 17.41 8.56
CA ILE A 27 -10.26 16.51 8.44
C ILE A 27 -10.34 15.44 9.51
N VAL A 28 -10.26 14.18 9.12
CA VAL A 28 -10.16 13.04 10.06
C VAL A 28 -8.76 13.05 10.68
N LEU A 29 -8.68 13.46 11.96
CA LEU A 29 -7.42 13.86 12.60
C LEU A 29 -6.38 12.74 12.72
N LEU A 30 -6.75 11.58 13.27
CA LEU A 30 -5.80 10.49 13.55
C LEU A 30 -5.15 9.94 12.27
N PRO A 31 -5.90 9.56 11.23
CA PRO A 31 -5.33 9.17 9.94
C PRO A 31 -4.44 10.25 9.34
N SER A 32 -4.86 11.51 9.39
CA SER A 32 -4.10 12.63 8.81
C SER A 32 -2.78 12.89 9.56
N LYS A 33 -2.77 12.72 10.90
CA LYS A 33 -1.54 12.74 11.71
C LYS A 33 -0.56 11.64 11.28
N TYR A 34 -1.06 10.41 11.07
CA TYR A 34 -0.24 9.31 10.60
C TYR A 34 0.37 9.57 9.20
N LEU A 35 -0.43 10.07 8.26
CA LEU A 35 0.06 10.40 6.93
C LEU A 35 1.14 11.50 6.99
N LYS A 36 0.96 12.53 7.82
CA LYS A 36 1.98 13.55 8.09
C LYS A 36 3.24 12.95 8.69
N HIS A 37 3.12 12.00 9.63
CA HIS A 37 4.26 11.27 10.19
C HIS A 37 5.03 10.50 9.11
N LYS A 38 4.34 9.79 8.21
CA LYS A 38 4.98 9.09 7.08
C LYS A 38 5.76 10.03 6.16
N ILE A 39 5.24 11.22 5.88
CA ILE A 39 5.93 12.23 5.06
C ILE A 39 7.20 12.70 5.77
N ARG A 40 7.12 13.02 7.06
CA ARG A 40 8.28 13.42 7.88
C ARG A 40 9.34 12.32 7.99
N SER A 41 8.93 11.05 7.92
CA SER A 41 9.83 9.89 7.86
C SER A 41 10.41 9.63 6.47
N ASN A 42 10.36 10.62 5.57
CA ASN A 42 10.92 10.60 4.21
C ASN A 42 10.44 9.39 3.36
N ARG A 43 9.19 8.96 3.55
CA ARG A 43 8.59 7.92 2.70
C ARG A 43 8.20 8.49 1.34
N SER A 44 8.33 7.69 0.28
CA SER A 44 7.99 8.14 -1.07
C SER A 44 6.52 8.59 -1.15
N PRO A 45 6.20 9.62 -1.97
CA PRO A 45 4.83 10.11 -2.13
C PRO A 45 3.84 9.01 -2.53
N ASN A 46 4.26 8.04 -3.35
CA ASN A 46 3.42 6.92 -3.74
C ASN A 46 3.11 5.98 -2.56
N THR A 47 4.07 5.76 -1.66
CA THR A 47 3.86 4.97 -0.43
C THR A 47 2.86 5.66 0.49
N VAL A 48 2.96 6.99 0.65
CA VAL A 48 2.02 7.76 1.48
C VAL A 48 0.64 7.78 0.84
N LYS A 49 0.56 7.99 -0.47
CA LYS A 49 -0.70 7.94 -1.23
C LYS A 49 -1.41 6.60 -1.06
N ARG A 50 -0.68 5.47 -1.21
CA ARG A 50 -1.26 4.14 -1.03
C ARG A 50 -1.81 3.96 0.39
N ALA A 51 -1.05 4.36 1.41
CA ALA A 51 -1.50 4.30 2.80
C ALA A 51 -2.74 5.16 3.05
N ALA A 52 -2.84 6.35 2.44
CA ALA A 52 -4.01 7.21 2.55
C ALA A 52 -5.27 6.52 2.00
N PHE A 53 -5.17 5.90 0.82
CA PHE A 53 -6.30 5.15 0.26
C PHE A 53 -6.64 3.90 1.07
N ALA A 54 -5.63 3.15 1.56
CA ALA A 54 -5.85 1.98 2.40
C ALA A 54 -6.65 2.32 3.66
N ILE A 55 -6.26 3.39 4.36
CA ILE A 55 -6.94 3.86 5.57
C ILE A 55 -8.34 4.40 5.22
N CYS A 56 -8.48 5.16 4.13
CA CYS A 56 -9.78 5.65 3.68
C CYS A 56 -10.76 4.49 3.44
N TYR A 57 -10.33 3.42 2.75
CA TYR A 57 -11.13 2.22 2.53
C TYR A 57 -11.46 1.49 3.83
N TYR A 58 -10.53 1.44 4.76
CA TYR A 58 -10.78 0.83 6.06
C TYR A 58 -11.82 1.59 6.87
N LEU A 59 -11.79 2.93 6.85
CA LEU A 59 -12.82 3.76 7.48
C LEU A 59 -14.21 3.56 6.85
N GLU A 60 -14.28 3.41 5.52
CA GLU A 60 -15.53 3.08 4.84
C GLU A 60 -16.05 1.70 5.25
N TYR A 61 -15.16 0.70 5.35
CA TYR A 61 -15.52 -0.63 5.83
C TYR A 61 -16.05 -0.59 7.27
N LEU A 62 -15.38 0.13 8.18
CA LEU A 62 -15.82 0.29 9.56
C LEU A 62 -17.20 0.95 9.66
N LYS A 63 -17.51 1.89 8.76
CA LYS A 63 -18.83 2.50 8.68
C LYS A 63 -19.92 1.48 8.29
N GLU A 64 -19.64 0.59 7.35
CA GLU A 64 -20.59 -0.43 6.91
C GLU A 64 -20.93 -1.45 8.02
N ILE A 65 -19.97 -1.77 8.89
CA ILE A 65 -20.14 -2.70 10.01
C ILE A 65 -20.46 -2.01 11.35
N PRO A 66 -20.92 -0.77 11.36
CA PRO A 66 -20.99 0.26 12.42
C PRO A 66 -20.07 0.01 13.61
N MET A 67 -18.75 0.04 13.35
CA MET A 67 -17.70 -0.20 14.33
C MET A 67 -16.72 0.96 14.35
N GLU A 68 -16.30 1.40 15.52
CA GLU A 68 -15.25 2.40 15.71
C GLU A 68 -13.87 1.72 15.79
N ILE A 69 -12.81 2.47 15.44
CA ILE A 69 -11.44 1.95 15.44
C ILE A 69 -11.03 1.41 16.81
N GLU A 70 -11.41 2.11 17.89
CA GLU A 70 -11.10 1.74 19.27
C GLU A 70 -11.77 0.43 19.70
N GLN A 71 -12.91 0.11 19.11
CA GLN A 71 -13.64 -1.14 19.41
C GLN A 71 -12.88 -2.36 18.86
N VAL A 72 -12.12 -2.20 17.76
CA VAL A 72 -11.31 -3.29 17.18
C VAL A 72 -10.28 -3.80 18.20
N TYR A 73 -9.69 -2.92 19.00
CA TYR A 73 -8.71 -3.32 20.05
C TYR A 73 -9.34 -4.13 21.18
N LYS A 74 -10.63 -3.93 21.45
CA LYS A 74 -11.37 -4.66 22.50
C LYS A 74 -11.74 -6.09 22.08
N LEU A 75 -11.70 -6.39 20.78
CA LEU A 75 -12.01 -7.73 20.28
C LEU A 75 -11.00 -8.78 20.78
N GLY A 76 -11.46 -10.02 20.86
CA GLY A 76 -10.60 -11.20 21.05
C GLY A 76 -9.73 -11.45 19.81
N PHE A 77 -8.69 -12.30 19.95
CA PHE A 77 -7.79 -12.63 18.83
C PHE A 77 -8.55 -13.15 17.61
N GLU A 78 -9.46 -14.10 17.83
CA GLU A 78 -10.24 -14.73 16.77
C GLU A 78 -11.13 -13.71 16.04
N SER A 79 -11.87 -12.89 16.79
CA SER A 79 -12.71 -11.84 16.23
C SER A 79 -11.93 -10.75 15.51
N GLN A 80 -10.72 -10.39 15.99
CA GLN A 80 -9.82 -9.49 15.26
C GLN A 80 -9.35 -10.13 13.96
N ASN A 81 -8.99 -11.40 13.97
CA ASN A 81 -8.55 -12.13 12.79
C ASN A 81 -9.65 -12.17 11.73
N GLU A 82 -10.87 -12.51 12.13
CA GLU A 82 -12.04 -12.52 11.27
C GLU A 82 -12.36 -11.12 10.71
N HIS A 83 -12.29 -10.08 11.54
CA HIS A 83 -12.48 -8.69 11.14
C HIS A 83 -11.57 -8.30 9.98
N PHE A 84 -10.27 -8.59 10.05
CA PHE A 84 -9.33 -8.21 9.00
C PHE A 84 -9.42 -9.12 7.76
N ILE A 85 -9.81 -10.38 7.91
CA ILE A 85 -10.14 -11.27 6.79
C ILE A 85 -11.37 -10.73 6.05
N ASN A 86 -12.42 -10.33 6.77
CA ASN A 86 -13.64 -9.75 6.18
C ASN A 86 -13.33 -8.42 5.46
N PHE A 87 -12.43 -7.60 5.99
CA PHE A 87 -11.95 -6.41 5.29
C PHE A 87 -11.24 -6.76 3.97
N LEU A 88 -10.40 -7.79 3.93
CA LEU A 88 -9.77 -8.26 2.68
C LEU A 88 -10.81 -8.72 1.65
N HIS A 89 -11.82 -9.48 2.08
CA HIS A 89 -12.90 -9.91 1.20
C HIS A 89 -13.76 -8.74 0.73
N TRP A 90 -14.02 -7.76 1.58
CA TRP A 90 -14.71 -6.52 1.23
C TRP A 90 -13.96 -5.74 0.13
N LEU A 91 -12.63 -5.64 0.23
CA LEU A 91 -11.77 -5.05 -0.81
C LEU A 91 -11.84 -5.85 -2.11
N LYS A 92 -11.73 -7.19 -2.02
CA LYS A 92 -11.76 -8.10 -3.17
C LYS A 92 -13.10 -8.04 -3.91
N ALA A 93 -14.20 -7.87 -3.19
CA ALA A 93 -15.54 -7.70 -3.77
C ALA A 93 -15.73 -6.36 -4.52
N GLY A 94 -14.74 -5.44 -4.44
CA GLY A 94 -14.80 -4.15 -5.11
C GLY A 94 -15.67 -3.11 -4.41
N ASN A 95 -16.09 -3.33 -3.16
CA ASN A 95 -16.96 -2.42 -2.41
C ASN A 95 -16.31 -1.05 -2.16
N HIS A 96 -14.98 -0.98 -2.23
CA HIS A 96 -14.21 0.26 -2.16
C HIS A 96 -14.36 1.14 -3.42
N THR A 97 -14.98 0.67 -4.52
CA THR A 97 -15.21 1.44 -5.75
C THR A 97 -16.70 1.60 -6.02
N GLN A 98 -17.16 2.83 -6.25
CA GLN A 98 -18.57 3.10 -6.59
C GLN A 98 -18.89 2.85 -8.06
N GLU A 99 -17.92 2.98 -8.95
CA GLU A 99 -18.15 3.10 -10.40
C GLU A 99 -18.02 1.82 -11.20
N ASN A 100 -17.33 0.80 -10.68
CA ASN A 100 -17.16 -0.47 -11.41
C ASN A 100 -16.91 -1.64 -10.47
N LYS A 101 -17.95 -2.29 -9.99
CA LYS A 101 -17.87 -3.57 -9.25
C LYS A 101 -17.17 -4.70 -10.04
N LEU A 102 -16.95 -4.50 -11.35
CA LEU A 102 -16.27 -5.46 -12.23
C LEU A 102 -14.72 -5.41 -12.13
N LYS A 103 -14.14 -4.37 -11.51
CA LYS A 103 -12.69 -4.25 -11.39
C LYS A 103 -12.22 -4.86 -10.07
N THR A 104 -12.02 -6.16 -10.07
CA THR A 104 -11.43 -6.86 -8.92
C THR A 104 -9.98 -6.42 -8.70
N ILE A 105 -9.64 -6.12 -7.45
CA ILE A 105 -8.25 -5.82 -7.07
C ILE A 105 -7.48 -7.14 -6.95
N HIS A 106 -6.20 -7.14 -7.37
CA HIS A 106 -5.30 -8.27 -7.13
C HIS A 106 -5.10 -8.52 -5.64
N ASN A 107 -4.99 -9.80 -5.26
CA ASN A 107 -4.77 -10.24 -3.88
C ASN A 107 -3.56 -9.56 -3.24
N GLY A 108 -2.45 -9.42 -3.99
CA GLY A 108 -1.27 -8.71 -3.53
C GLY A 108 -1.53 -7.23 -3.19
N THR A 109 -2.44 -6.56 -3.91
CA THR A 109 -2.83 -5.17 -3.60
C THR A 109 -3.72 -5.10 -2.37
N CYS A 110 -4.68 -6.05 -2.22
CA CYS A 110 -5.49 -6.15 -1.01
C CYS A 110 -4.61 -6.36 0.24
N ASN A 111 -3.67 -7.29 0.16
CA ASN A 111 -2.71 -7.55 1.24
C ASN A 111 -1.86 -6.31 1.57
N ALA A 112 -1.40 -5.56 0.54
CA ALA A 112 -0.64 -4.34 0.76
C ALA A 112 -1.46 -3.23 1.43
N TYR A 113 -2.76 -3.14 1.14
CA TYR A 113 -3.67 -2.23 1.84
C TYR A 113 -3.87 -2.64 3.30
N LEU A 114 -4.06 -3.93 3.57
CA LEU A 114 -4.16 -4.43 4.95
C LEU A 114 -2.87 -4.15 5.74
N GLU A 115 -1.70 -4.34 5.15
CA GLU A 115 -0.43 -4.00 5.80
C GLU A 115 -0.32 -2.50 6.13
N ASP A 116 -0.80 -1.62 5.26
CA ASP A 116 -0.81 -0.18 5.56
C ASP A 116 -1.81 0.16 6.68
N VAL A 117 -2.95 -0.54 6.77
CA VAL A 117 -3.89 -0.46 7.91
C VAL A 117 -3.23 -0.96 9.20
N PHE A 118 -2.54 -2.09 9.19
CA PHE A 118 -1.80 -2.58 10.35
C PHE A 118 -0.73 -1.59 10.84
N ARG A 119 0.01 -0.97 9.92
CA ARG A 119 0.98 0.08 10.27
C ARG A 119 0.33 1.31 10.85
N PHE A 120 -0.88 1.64 10.42
CA PHE A 120 -1.67 2.72 11.03
C PHE A 120 -2.09 2.36 12.46
N HIS A 121 -2.57 1.15 12.71
CA HIS A 121 -2.88 0.68 14.07
C HIS A 121 -1.66 0.70 14.99
N LEU A 122 -0.50 0.22 14.53
CA LEU A 122 0.75 0.30 15.29
C LEU A 122 1.16 1.75 15.62
N PHE A 123 0.88 2.69 14.72
CA PHE A 123 1.10 4.10 14.99
C PHE A 123 0.14 4.61 16.08
N MET A 124 -1.12 4.22 16.07
CA MET A 124 -2.08 4.56 17.11
C MET A 124 -1.66 4.02 18.48
N GLU A 125 -1.23 2.76 18.53
CA GLU A 125 -0.67 2.13 19.75
C GLU A 125 0.54 2.91 20.30
N SER A 126 1.36 3.48 19.40
CA SER A 126 2.52 4.30 19.82
C SER A 126 2.14 5.68 20.34
N LEU A 127 0.95 6.18 20.07
CA LEU A 127 0.46 7.48 20.53
C LEU A 127 -0.28 7.40 21.86
N ASP A 128 -0.95 6.29 22.10
CA ASP A 128 -1.78 6.08 23.27
C ASP A 128 -1.64 4.64 23.79
N GLU A 129 -0.90 4.51 24.89
CA GLU A 129 -0.69 3.22 25.55
C GLU A 129 -1.98 2.63 26.14
N GLN A 130 -3.01 3.45 26.38
CA GLN A 130 -4.28 3.00 26.95
C GLN A 130 -5.18 2.31 25.91
N ILE A 131 -4.94 2.55 24.63
CA ILE A 131 -5.74 1.94 23.55
C ILE A 131 -5.57 0.41 23.48
N GLY A 132 -4.47 -0.09 24.04
CA GLY A 132 -4.09 -1.50 23.99
C GLY A 132 -3.34 -1.86 22.71
N SER A 133 -3.18 -3.15 22.46
CA SER A 133 -2.48 -3.65 21.25
C SER A 133 -3.34 -4.64 20.48
N LEU A 134 -3.19 -4.63 19.14
CA LEU A 134 -3.83 -5.62 18.28
C LEU A 134 -3.18 -7.00 18.48
N LYS A 135 -3.97 -7.95 18.98
CA LYS A 135 -3.53 -9.32 19.25
C LYS A 135 -3.06 -10.05 17.99
N VAL A 136 -3.67 -9.74 16.83
CA VAL A 136 -3.30 -10.31 15.52
C VAL A 136 -1.92 -9.85 15.04
N LEU A 137 -1.40 -8.73 15.57
CA LEU A 137 -0.06 -8.24 15.26
C LEU A 137 1.01 -8.79 16.21
N SER A 138 0.62 -9.59 17.21
CA SER A 138 1.58 -10.26 18.07
C SER A 138 2.48 -11.21 17.26
N TYR A 139 3.65 -11.50 17.80
CA TYR A 139 4.63 -12.37 17.16
C TYR A 139 4.88 -13.61 18.01
N SER A 140 4.82 -14.75 17.36
CA SER A 140 5.37 -16.00 17.92
C SER A 140 6.78 -16.25 17.41
N TYR A 141 7.60 -16.90 18.22
CA TYR A 141 8.97 -17.25 17.85
C TYR A 141 9.11 -18.76 17.86
N HIS A 142 9.62 -19.31 16.77
CA HIS A 142 9.97 -20.72 16.67
C HIS A 142 11.47 -20.86 16.44
N MET A 143 12.07 -21.87 17.08
CA MET A 143 13.45 -22.25 16.80
C MET A 143 13.44 -23.25 15.65
N ALA A 144 14.01 -22.87 14.53
CA ALA A 144 14.24 -23.78 13.40
C ALA A 144 15.71 -24.20 13.40
N VAL A 145 15.97 -25.48 13.19
CA VAL A 145 17.31 -26.05 13.03
C VAL A 145 17.50 -26.34 11.55
N ASN A 146 18.52 -25.75 10.92
CA ASN A 146 18.84 -26.06 9.53
C ASN A 146 19.55 -27.43 9.41
N ALA A 147 19.75 -27.92 8.18
CA ALA A 147 20.40 -29.18 7.90
C ALA A 147 21.84 -29.31 8.47
N VAL A 148 22.47 -28.17 8.81
CA VAL A 148 23.84 -28.10 9.39
C VAL A 148 23.81 -27.96 10.92
N GLY A 149 22.63 -28.06 11.55
CA GLY A 149 22.47 -27.95 13.00
C GLY A 149 22.47 -26.55 13.58
N VAL A 150 22.50 -25.49 12.75
CA VAL A 150 22.47 -24.11 13.21
C VAL A 150 21.04 -23.75 13.61
N GLN A 151 20.85 -23.32 14.84
CA GLN A 151 19.58 -22.84 15.35
C GLN A 151 19.32 -21.41 14.88
N LYS A 152 18.17 -21.19 14.22
CA LYS A 152 17.69 -19.87 13.81
C LYS A 152 16.35 -19.57 14.47
N LYS A 153 16.28 -18.44 15.19
CA LYS A 153 15.03 -17.94 15.74
C LYS A 153 14.21 -17.32 14.60
N LEU A 154 13.10 -17.95 14.23
CA LEU A 154 12.16 -17.45 13.24
C LEU A 154 11.02 -16.72 13.95
N ARG A 155 10.68 -15.55 13.42
CA ARG A 155 9.59 -14.70 13.90
C ARG A 155 8.40 -14.87 12.97
N TYR A 156 7.26 -15.24 13.53
CA TYR A 156 6.01 -15.37 12.80
C TYR A 156 4.99 -14.39 13.35
N GLN A 157 4.36 -13.63 12.48
CA GLN A 157 3.20 -12.80 12.83
C GLN A 157 2.01 -13.71 13.10
N ALA A 158 1.18 -13.36 14.08
CA ALA A 158 0.01 -14.17 14.46
C ALA A 158 -1.07 -14.16 13.38
N PHE A 159 -1.22 -13.04 12.64
CA PHE A 159 -2.16 -12.96 11.53
C PHE A 159 -1.73 -13.84 10.35
N LYS A 160 -2.61 -14.72 9.91
CA LYS A 160 -2.40 -15.66 8.80
C LYS A 160 -3.45 -15.54 7.68
N GLY A 161 -4.33 -14.54 7.78
CA GLY A 161 -5.46 -14.36 6.88
C GLY A 161 -5.13 -13.69 5.53
N TYR A 162 -3.85 -13.52 5.18
CA TYR A 162 -3.49 -12.94 3.89
C TYR A 162 -4.01 -13.77 2.72
N LEU A 163 -4.51 -13.08 1.69
CA LEU A 163 -4.92 -13.73 0.46
C LEU A 163 -3.71 -14.30 -0.27
N LYS A 164 -3.84 -15.52 -0.80
CA LYS A 164 -2.78 -16.12 -1.62
C LYS A 164 -2.45 -15.20 -2.79
N ALA A 165 -1.18 -14.88 -2.97
CA ALA A 165 -0.72 -14.10 -4.12
C ALA A 165 -1.12 -14.79 -5.43
N GLU A 166 -1.68 -14.00 -6.35
CA GLU A 166 -1.97 -14.47 -7.70
C GLU A 166 -0.64 -14.59 -8.45
N GLU A 167 -0.41 -15.71 -9.08
CA GLU A 167 0.72 -15.89 -9.97
C GLU A 167 0.51 -14.98 -11.17
N ARG A 168 1.48 -14.10 -11.43
CA ARG A 168 1.51 -13.31 -12.66
C ARG A 168 2.32 -14.10 -13.66
N ASP A 169 1.71 -14.42 -14.78
CA ASP A 169 2.42 -14.91 -15.94
C ASP A 169 3.21 -13.72 -16.54
N VAL A 170 4.39 -13.48 -15.96
CA VAL A 170 5.31 -12.43 -16.40
C VAL A 170 6.35 -13.08 -17.27
N ARG A 171 6.20 -12.92 -18.57
CA ARG A 171 7.23 -13.29 -19.52
C ARG A 171 8.02 -12.04 -19.98
N PRO A 172 9.29 -12.18 -20.34
CA PRO A 172 10.02 -11.12 -21.02
C PRO A 172 9.36 -10.82 -22.38
N ALA A 173 9.48 -9.59 -22.83
CA ALA A 173 9.05 -9.22 -24.17
C ALA A 173 9.99 -9.87 -25.21
N GLU A 174 9.43 -10.44 -26.24
CA GLU A 174 10.16 -10.97 -27.39
C GLU A 174 10.76 -9.82 -28.21
N HIS A 175 11.82 -10.12 -28.97
CA HIS A 175 12.50 -9.11 -29.78
C HIS A 175 11.56 -8.43 -30.80
N GLU A 176 10.70 -9.20 -31.43
CA GLU A 176 9.68 -8.73 -32.39
C GLU A 176 8.66 -7.79 -31.72
N GLU A 177 8.27 -8.06 -30.47
CA GLU A 177 7.36 -7.22 -29.72
C GLU A 177 8.01 -5.88 -29.38
N ILE A 178 9.30 -5.89 -29.01
CA ILE A 178 10.08 -4.66 -28.76
C ILE A 178 10.13 -3.80 -30.03
N ILE A 179 10.38 -4.41 -31.22
CA ILE A 179 10.37 -3.71 -32.49
C ILE A 179 9.01 -3.10 -32.79
N GLN A 180 7.92 -3.83 -32.56
CA GLN A 180 6.55 -3.31 -32.76
C GLN A 180 6.26 -2.13 -31.86
N ILE A 181 6.67 -2.20 -30.57
CA ILE A 181 6.51 -1.09 -29.62
C ILE A 181 7.30 0.14 -30.10
N LEU A 182 8.54 -0.05 -30.54
CA LEU A 182 9.38 1.04 -31.06
C LEU A 182 8.77 1.72 -32.28
N GLN A 183 8.20 0.93 -33.20
CA GLN A 183 7.49 1.44 -34.38
C GLN A 183 6.21 2.21 -34.03
N ALA A 184 5.54 1.83 -32.97
CA ALA A 184 4.35 2.51 -32.47
C ALA A 184 4.66 3.81 -31.70
N CYS A 185 5.91 4.04 -31.33
CA CYS A 185 6.31 5.28 -30.64
C CYS A 185 6.27 6.47 -31.60
N THR A 186 5.61 7.54 -31.19
CA THR A 186 5.44 8.76 -31.99
C THR A 186 6.59 9.77 -31.83
N ASN A 187 7.50 9.56 -30.88
CA ASN A 187 8.60 10.47 -30.59
C ASN A 187 9.89 9.70 -30.18
N CYS A 188 11.03 10.33 -30.48
CA CYS A 188 12.36 9.75 -30.23
C CYS A 188 12.66 9.55 -28.72
N ARG A 189 12.06 10.36 -27.84
CA ARG A 189 12.27 10.22 -26.39
C ARG A 189 11.70 8.89 -25.88
N ASP A 190 10.49 8.53 -26.30
CA ASP A 190 9.86 7.30 -25.87
C ASP A 190 10.54 6.08 -26.51
N GLN A 191 10.99 6.18 -27.78
CA GLN A 191 11.84 5.17 -28.41
C GLN A 191 13.13 4.93 -27.62
N LEU A 192 13.83 6.01 -27.23
CA LEU A 192 15.07 5.91 -26.43
C LEU A 192 14.80 5.26 -25.07
N LEU A 193 13.71 5.64 -24.40
CA LEU A 193 13.35 5.03 -23.11
C LEU A 193 13.11 3.54 -23.22
N ILE A 194 12.39 3.10 -24.26
CA ILE A 194 12.09 1.68 -24.48
C ILE A 194 13.36 0.90 -24.82
N LEU A 195 14.22 1.44 -25.68
CA LEU A 195 15.51 0.83 -25.99
C LEU A 195 16.37 0.70 -24.74
N MET A 196 16.49 1.75 -23.93
CA MET A 196 17.26 1.69 -22.69
C MET A 196 16.71 0.65 -21.71
N ILE A 197 15.38 0.53 -21.58
CA ILE A 197 14.76 -0.50 -20.74
C ILE A 197 15.09 -1.90 -21.28
N ALA A 198 14.94 -2.11 -22.59
CA ALA A 198 15.15 -3.40 -23.22
C ALA A 198 16.60 -3.88 -23.13
N GLU A 199 17.55 -2.99 -23.37
CA GLU A 199 18.99 -3.34 -23.40
C GLU A 199 19.63 -3.43 -22.01
N THR A 200 19.18 -2.61 -21.04
CA THR A 200 19.81 -2.52 -19.72
C THR A 200 19.06 -3.23 -18.61
N GLY A 201 17.77 -3.48 -18.79
CA GLY A 201 16.88 -3.98 -17.72
C GLY A 201 16.65 -2.98 -16.60
N PHE A 202 17.06 -1.73 -16.74
CA PHE A 202 16.88 -0.69 -15.72
C PHE A 202 15.41 -0.33 -15.56
N ARG A 203 15.04 0.05 -14.31
CA ARG A 203 13.73 0.60 -14.07
C ARG A 203 13.61 1.99 -14.70
N ILE A 204 12.41 2.33 -15.17
CA ILE A 204 12.15 3.64 -15.80
C ILE A 204 12.62 4.83 -14.93
N GLY A 205 12.50 4.74 -13.60
CA GLY A 205 12.96 5.77 -12.68
C GLY A 205 14.49 5.92 -12.64
N GLU A 206 15.24 4.85 -12.87
CA GLU A 206 16.71 4.85 -12.94
C GLU A 206 17.16 5.51 -14.24
N ILE A 207 16.52 5.17 -15.36
CA ILE A 207 16.82 5.78 -16.67
C ILE A 207 16.50 7.28 -16.65
N LEU A 208 15.35 7.69 -16.13
CA LEU A 208 14.99 9.10 -16.02
C LEU A 208 15.94 9.87 -15.09
N GLY A 209 16.49 9.22 -14.07
CA GLY A 209 17.53 9.77 -13.20
C GLY A 209 18.82 10.06 -13.96
N VAL A 210 19.27 9.14 -14.81
CA VAL A 210 20.46 9.31 -15.67
C VAL A 210 20.26 10.48 -16.64
N LEU A 211 19.13 10.52 -17.35
CA LEU A 211 18.83 11.60 -18.30
C LEU A 211 18.80 12.98 -17.63
N ARG A 212 18.32 13.07 -16.38
CA ARG A 212 18.32 14.32 -15.62
C ARG A 212 19.74 14.79 -15.22
N LEU A 213 20.63 13.86 -14.93
CA LEU A 213 22.03 14.18 -14.62
C LEU A 213 22.74 14.73 -15.87
N TYR A 214 22.51 14.15 -17.04
CA TYR A 214 23.09 14.63 -18.30
C TYR A 214 22.55 16.01 -18.70
N SER A 215 21.26 16.30 -18.52
CA SER A 215 20.69 17.62 -18.82
C SER A 215 21.20 18.74 -17.91
N SER A 216 21.78 18.44 -16.76
CA SER A 216 22.40 19.43 -15.86
C SER A 216 23.90 19.67 -16.13
N ILE A 217 24.50 18.88 -17.03
CA ILE A 217 25.94 18.95 -17.38
C ILE A 217 26.17 19.62 -18.74
N LEU A 218 25.13 19.68 -19.57
CA LEU A 218 25.21 20.41 -20.86
C LEU A 218 24.91 21.89 -20.60
N PRO A 219 25.78 22.82 -21.07
CA PRO A 219 25.62 24.25 -20.89
C PRO A 219 24.42 24.81 -21.62
#